data_2d6ac54e3c22e6f6184dc2a494e305a0
#
_entry.id   2d6ac54e3c22e6f6184dc2a494e305a0
#
_cell.length_a   1.000
_cell.length_b   1.000
_cell.length_c   1.000
_cell.angle_alpha   90.00
_cell.angle_beta   90.00
_cell.angle_gamma   90.00
#
_symmetry.space_group_name_H-M   'P 1'
#
loop_
_entity.id
_entity.type
_entity.pdbx_description
1 polymer ?
#
loop_
_entity_poly.entity_id
_entity_poly.type
_entity_poly.pdbx_seq_one_letter_code
_entity_poly.pdbx_strand_id
1 'polypeptide(L)'
;VFTNDQEYTKIKNAYKNFGTSDVAPMISIESDLNILELFHGPTLAFKDFALQFLSRVFNIFLEQEEKKITIIGATSGDTGSAAIEAFKNNSSANIIILHPKGKVSEFQRRQMTTVNADNVYNIAIDGNFDDCQALVKKLLVDKDFNVKHNLASINSINWGRVLAQVVYYFYSSLKLLKNNNRQSINFSVPTGNFGDAYRSEE
;
A
#
# COMPACT_ATOMS: atom_id res chain seq x y z
N VAL A 1 -12.94 7.51 -14.05
CA VAL A 1 -12.16 7.76 -15.26
C VAL A 1 -11.52 9.12 -15.12
N PHE A 2 -10.19 9.20 -15.25
CA PHE A 2 -9.45 10.46 -15.14
C PHE A 2 -9.75 11.31 -16.36
N THR A 3 -10.15 12.55 -16.13
CA THR A 3 -10.77 13.40 -17.15
C THR A 3 -9.84 14.47 -17.73
N ASN A 4 -8.65 14.65 -17.13
CA ASN A 4 -7.72 15.68 -17.59
C ASN A 4 -6.24 15.28 -17.42
N ASP A 5 -5.35 15.97 -18.14
CA ASP A 5 -3.90 15.75 -18.14
C ASP A 5 -3.25 15.98 -16.77
N GLN A 6 -3.83 16.82 -15.92
CA GLN A 6 -3.29 17.07 -14.58
C GLN A 6 -3.49 15.86 -13.65
N GLU A 7 -4.66 15.21 -13.71
CA GLU A 7 -4.95 14.00 -12.93
C GLU A 7 -4.05 12.85 -13.38
N TYR A 8 -3.91 12.67 -14.69
CA TYR A 8 -2.98 11.68 -15.24
C TYR A 8 -1.55 11.92 -14.76
N THR A 9 -1.09 13.16 -14.74
CA THR A 9 0.25 13.53 -14.25
C THR A 9 0.41 13.25 -12.75
N LYS A 10 -0.62 13.54 -11.93
CA LYS A 10 -0.61 13.22 -10.49
C LYS A 10 -0.42 11.73 -10.27
N ILE A 11 -1.12 10.88 -11.03
CA ILE A 11 -1.02 9.42 -10.92
C ILE A 11 0.33 8.91 -11.42
N LYS A 12 0.80 9.38 -12.56
CA LYS A 12 2.13 9.02 -13.09
C LYS A 12 3.24 9.31 -12.09
N ASN A 13 3.10 10.35 -11.27
CA ASN A 13 4.04 10.71 -10.23
C ASN A 13 3.95 9.83 -8.96
N ALA A 14 3.04 8.84 -8.91
CA ALA A 14 2.93 7.95 -7.76
C ALA A 14 4.24 7.19 -7.47
N TYR A 15 4.97 6.85 -8.50
CA TYR A 15 6.22 6.07 -8.40
C TYR A 15 7.50 6.92 -8.50
N LYS A 16 7.36 8.24 -8.44
CA LYS A 16 8.50 9.18 -8.59
C LYS A 16 9.62 8.94 -7.56
N ASN A 17 9.26 8.48 -6.36
CA ASN A 17 10.19 8.28 -5.24
C ASN A 17 10.70 6.83 -5.15
N PHE A 18 10.49 6.02 -6.19
CA PHE A 18 11.08 4.69 -6.26
C PHE A 18 12.56 4.78 -6.60
N GLY A 19 13.36 3.89 -6.03
CA GLY A 19 14.82 3.89 -6.16
C GLY A 19 15.35 3.51 -7.56
N THR A 20 14.46 3.11 -8.47
CA THR A 20 14.79 2.72 -9.84
C THR A 20 13.81 3.30 -10.85
N SER A 21 14.27 3.54 -12.09
CA SER A 21 13.41 3.98 -13.20
C SER A 21 12.39 2.93 -13.62
N ASP A 22 12.72 1.65 -13.45
CA ASP A 22 11.88 0.52 -13.84
C ASP A 22 10.84 0.17 -12.80
N VAL A 23 10.67 0.93 -11.77
CA VAL A 23 9.68 0.74 -10.68
C VAL A 23 9.63 -0.70 -10.12
N ALA A 24 9.52 -1.71 -10.97
CA ALA A 24 9.57 -3.15 -10.67
C ALA A 24 10.59 -3.85 -11.60
N PRO A 25 11.89 -3.74 -11.35
CA PRO A 25 12.92 -4.40 -12.14
C PRO A 25 12.75 -5.91 -12.11
N MET A 26 13.01 -6.54 -13.25
CA MET A 26 13.04 -8.00 -13.34
C MET A 26 14.45 -8.45 -13.73
N ILE A 27 15.09 -9.22 -12.85
CA ILE A 27 16.45 -9.71 -12.99
C ILE A 27 16.43 -11.19 -13.34
N SER A 28 17.10 -11.58 -14.39
CA SER A 28 17.29 -12.97 -14.79
C SER A 28 18.46 -13.56 -14.01
N ILE A 29 18.22 -14.63 -13.27
CA ILE A 29 19.27 -15.37 -12.56
C ILE A 29 19.77 -16.53 -13.42
N GLU A 30 18.84 -17.25 -14.05
CA GLU A 30 19.10 -18.36 -14.96
C GLU A 30 18.12 -18.28 -16.16
N SER A 31 18.26 -19.19 -17.13
CA SER A 31 17.40 -19.21 -18.31
C SER A 31 15.91 -19.22 -17.99
N ASP A 32 15.52 -19.89 -16.90
CA ASP A 32 14.13 -20.12 -16.51
C ASP A 32 13.77 -19.52 -15.16
N LEU A 33 14.72 -18.89 -14.48
CA LEU A 33 14.55 -18.29 -13.16
C LEU A 33 14.74 -16.78 -13.24
N ASN A 34 13.68 -16.05 -12.90
CA ASN A 34 13.70 -14.59 -12.85
C ASN A 34 13.22 -14.11 -11.47
N ILE A 35 13.77 -13.00 -11.01
CA ILE A 35 13.36 -12.32 -9.79
C ILE A 35 12.70 -11.00 -10.17
N LEU A 36 11.45 -10.79 -9.76
CA LEU A 36 10.78 -9.52 -9.82
C LEU A 36 11.02 -8.78 -8.50
N GLU A 37 11.75 -7.66 -8.56
CA GLU A 37 12.10 -6.88 -7.39
C GLU A 37 11.00 -5.89 -7.05
N LEU A 38 10.35 -6.04 -5.90
CA LEU A 38 9.23 -5.20 -5.44
C LEU A 38 9.61 -4.33 -4.23
N PHE A 39 10.89 -4.15 -3.95
CA PHE A 39 11.39 -3.44 -2.76
C PHE A 39 12.03 -2.07 -3.07
N HIS A 40 11.82 -1.52 -4.24
CA HIS A 40 12.38 -0.22 -4.63
C HIS A 40 11.52 0.99 -4.24
N GLY A 41 10.40 0.76 -3.62
CA GLY A 41 9.54 1.81 -3.08
C GLY A 41 10.12 2.49 -1.82
N PRO A 42 9.55 3.61 -1.38
CA PRO A 42 10.09 4.43 -0.30
C PRO A 42 10.16 3.73 1.06
N THR A 43 9.35 2.68 1.29
CA THR A 43 9.41 1.89 2.54
C THR A 43 10.04 0.51 2.36
N LEU A 44 10.56 0.22 1.17
CA LEU A 44 11.21 -1.03 0.79
C LEU A 44 10.27 -2.25 0.86
N ALA A 45 8.97 -2.02 0.76
CA ALA A 45 7.94 -3.06 0.78
C ALA A 45 7.10 -3.04 -0.50
N PHE A 46 6.70 -4.21 -1.00
CA PHE A 46 5.82 -4.32 -2.17
C PHE A 46 4.51 -3.55 -2.02
N LYS A 47 4.10 -3.26 -0.80
CA LYS A 47 2.91 -2.48 -0.46
C LYS A 47 2.97 -1.03 -0.96
N ASP A 48 4.16 -0.51 -1.22
CA ASP A 48 4.35 0.81 -1.79
C ASP A 48 3.69 0.95 -3.16
N PHE A 49 3.70 -0.11 -3.99
CA PHE A 49 3.06 -0.09 -5.31
C PHE A 49 1.59 0.32 -5.21
N ALA A 50 0.84 -0.36 -4.37
CA ALA A 50 -0.59 -0.08 -4.23
C ALA A 50 -0.84 1.24 -3.48
N LEU A 51 -0.13 1.48 -2.40
CA LEU A 51 -0.45 2.60 -1.51
C LEU A 51 -0.02 3.95 -2.08
N GLN A 52 1.11 4.01 -2.79
CA GLN A 52 1.51 5.23 -3.50
C GLN A 52 0.50 5.58 -4.61
N PHE A 53 0.04 4.60 -5.37
CA PHE A 53 -1.00 4.79 -6.37
C PHE A 53 -2.32 5.24 -5.73
N LEU A 54 -2.82 4.51 -4.75
CA LEU A 54 -4.09 4.79 -4.09
C LEU A 54 -4.12 6.17 -3.43
N SER A 55 -3.04 6.60 -2.81
CA SER A 55 -3.00 7.92 -2.20
C SER A 55 -3.21 9.05 -3.23
N ARG A 56 -2.70 8.87 -4.45
CA ARG A 56 -2.92 9.84 -5.54
C ARG A 56 -4.37 9.81 -6.04
N VAL A 57 -4.93 8.61 -6.20
CA VAL A 57 -6.33 8.43 -6.60
C VAL A 57 -7.26 9.04 -5.56
N PHE A 58 -7.07 8.71 -4.28
CA PHE A 58 -7.85 9.29 -3.19
C PHE A 58 -7.76 10.83 -3.17
N ASN A 59 -6.55 11.37 -3.32
CA ASN A 59 -6.37 12.82 -3.31
C ASN A 59 -7.17 13.50 -4.41
N ILE A 60 -7.19 12.96 -5.64
CA ILE A 60 -7.95 13.49 -6.76
C ILE A 60 -9.45 13.52 -6.44
N PHE A 61 -10.01 12.40 -5.99
CA PHE A 61 -11.44 12.32 -5.68
C PHE A 61 -11.83 13.18 -4.48
N LEU A 62 -11.01 13.22 -3.43
CA LEU A 62 -11.30 14.03 -2.25
C LEU A 62 -11.23 15.53 -2.54
N GLU A 63 -10.29 15.96 -3.38
CA GLU A 63 -10.22 17.34 -3.83
C GLU A 63 -11.46 17.74 -4.67
N GLN A 64 -11.91 16.87 -5.59
CA GLN A 64 -13.09 17.10 -6.41
C GLN A 64 -14.40 17.18 -5.59
N GLU A 65 -14.50 16.35 -4.56
CA GLU A 65 -15.67 16.29 -3.67
C GLU A 65 -15.60 17.28 -2.50
N GLU A 66 -14.51 18.03 -2.38
CA GLU A 66 -14.22 18.91 -1.23
C GLU A 66 -14.35 18.21 0.13
N LYS A 67 -13.99 16.92 0.17
CA LYS A 67 -14.12 16.08 1.36
C LYS A 67 -12.78 15.79 2.02
N LYS A 68 -12.85 15.55 3.33
CA LYS A 68 -11.73 15.02 4.11
C LYS A 68 -12.09 13.66 4.68
N ILE A 69 -11.12 12.75 4.75
CA ILE A 69 -11.28 11.43 5.35
C ILE A 69 -10.28 11.23 6.48
N THR A 70 -10.61 10.30 7.37
CA THR A 70 -9.67 9.77 8.35
C THR A 70 -9.43 8.30 8.05
N ILE A 71 -8.23 7.99 7.61
CA ILE A 71 -7.80 6.63 7.34
C ILE A 71 -7.34 6.00 8.66
N ILE A 72 -7.94 4.86 9.02
CA ILE A 72 -7.53 4.12 10.21
C ILE A 72 -7.11 2.71 9.83
N GLY A 73 -6.00 2.25 10.39
CA GLY A 73 -5.47 0.91 10.12
C GLY A 73 -4.72 0.32 11.29
N ALA A 74 -4.75 -1.01 11.39
CA ALA A 74 -3.89 -1.78 12.26
C ALA A 74 -2.73 -2.37 11.45
N THR A 75 -1.54 -2.40 12.03
CA THR A 75 -0.36 -2.93 11.37
C THR A 75 0.48 -3.80 12.28
N SER A 76 1.11 -4.81 11.69
CA SER A 76 2.24 -5.54 12.29
C SER A 76 3.60 -5.06 11.77
N GLY A 77 3.61 -4.03 10.89
CA GLY A 77 4.83 -3.45 10.33
C GLY A 77 4.62 -2.75 8.99
N ASP A 78 4.92 -3.42 7.88
CA ASP A 78 5.03 -2.82 6.53
C ASP A 78 3.80 -2.08 6.03
N THR A 79 2.59 -2.55 6.34
CA THR A 79 1.38 -1.87 5.88
C THR A 79 1.25 -0.47 6.50
N GLY A 80 1.60 -0.35 7.78
CA GLY A 80 1.58 0.94 8.46
C GLY A 80 2.61 1.90 7.88
N SER A 81 3.85 1.44 7.71
CA SER A 81 4.95 2.24 7.14
C SER A 81 4.59 2.74 5.73
N ALA A 82 4.14 1.83 4.86
CA ALA A 82 3.79 2.17 3.48
C ALA A 82 2.55 3.09 3.39
N ALA A 83 1.57 2.91 4.28
CA ALA A 83 0.39 3.77 4.34
C ALA A 83 0.74 5.18 4.82
N ILE A 84 1.52 5.31 5.88
CA ILE A 84 1.99 6.60 6.38
C ILE A 84 2.78 7.33 5.31
N GLU A 85 3.74 6.65 4.67
CA GLU A 85 4.57 7.24 3.62
C GLU A 85 3.74 7.73 2.43
N ALA A 86 2.70 6.97 2.05
CA ALA A 86 1.84 7.32 0.94
C ALA A 86 0.90 8.51 1.22
N PHE A 87 0.43 8.65 2.46
CA PHE A 87 -0.58 9.66 2.83
C PHE A 87 -0.02 10.82 3.66
N LYS A 88 1.25 10.78 4.06
CA LYS A 88 1.87 11.94 4.74
C LYS A 88 1.77 13.21 3.89
N ASN A 89 1.49 14.32 4.52
CA ASN A 89 1.31 15.62 3.87
C ASN A 89 0.11 15.69 2.90
N ASN A 90 -0.82 14.74 2.97
CA ASN A 90 -2.07 14.83 2.22
C ASN A 90 -3.04 15.76 2.95
N SER A 91 -3.45 16.85 2.30
CA SER A 91 -4.33 17.88 2.89
C SER A 91 -5.77 17.39 3.12
N SER A 92 -6.18 16.35 2.40
CA SER A 92 -7.55 15.80 2.42
C SER A 92 -7.70 14.51 3.20
N ALA A 93 -6.60 13.98 3.76
CA ALA A 93 -6.62 12.73 4.53
C ALA A 93 -5.78 12.83 5.80
N ASN A 94 -6.37 12.46 6.94
CA ASN A 94 -5.62 12.10 8.14
C ASN A 94 -5.34 10.59 8.12
N ILE A 95 -4.22 10.16 8.69
CA ILE A 95 -3.89 8.75 8.83
C ILE A 95 -3.55 8.40 10.26
N ILE A 96 -4.25 7.41 10.79
CA ILE A 96 -4.10 6.88 12.15
C ILE A 96 -3.72 5.42 12.06
N ILE A 97 -2.52 5.08 12.51
CA ILE A 97 -2.02 3.70 12.51
C ILE A 97 -1.88 3.20 13.95
N LEU A 98 -2.58 2.09 14.21
CA LEU A 98 -2.49 1.34 15.46
C LEU A 98 -1.49 0.20 15.29
N HIS A 99 -0.57 0.06 16.23
CA HIS A 99 0.38 -1.04 16.23
C HIS A 99 0.62 -1.58 17.66
N PRO A 100 0.94 -2.88 17.81
CA PRO A 100 1.18 -3.45 19.12
C PRO A 100 2.51 -2.94 19.69
N LYS A 101 2.48 -2.43 20.92
CA LYS A 101 3.62 -1.87 21.62
C LYS A 101 4.71 -2.92 21.80
N GLY A 102 5.92 -2.61 21.29
CA GLY A 102 7.08 -3.49 21.41
C GLY A 102 7.03 -4.77 20.57
N LYS A 103 6.00 -4.97 19.72
CA LYS A 103 5.84 -6.18 18.89
C LYS A 103 5.92 -5.91 17.39
N VAL A 104 6.49 -4.79 17.00
CA VAL A 104 6.86 -4.44 15.62
C VAL A 104 8.39 -4.33 15.56
N SER A 105 9.01 -4.72 14.45
CA SER A 105 10.45 -4.59 14.31
C SER A 105 10.89 -3.12 14.49
N GLU A 106 12.08 -2.92 15.05
CA GLU A 106 12.58 -1.56 15.32
C GLU A 106 12.71 -0.75 14.03
N PHE A 107 13.07 -1.39 12.92
CA PHE A 107 13.15 -0.75 11.61
C PHE A 107 11.78 -0.22 11.17
N GLN A 108 10.75 -1.07 11.16
CA GLN A 108 9.39 -0.69 10.78
C GLN A 108 8.78 0.34 11.74
N ARG A 109 9.05 0.20 13.04
CA ARG A 109 8.63 1.18 14.04
C ARG A 109 9.20 2.54 13.71
N ARG A 110 10.49 2.63 13.42
CA ARG A 110 11.14 3.90 13.04
C ARG A 110 10.56 4.47 11.76
N GLN A 111 10.34 3.67 10.73
CA GLN A 111 9.69 4.13 9.50
C GLN A 111 8.33 4.81 9.76
N MET A 112 7.58 4.34 10.76
CA MET A 112 6.28 4.92 11.10
C MET A 112 6.40 6.16 12.01
N THR A 113 7.25 6.10 13.04
CA THR A 113 7.25 7.06 14.14
C THR A 113 8.18 8.25 13.93
N THR A 114 9.08 8.21 12.94
CA THR A 114 9.97 9.33 12.60
C THR A 114 9.39 10.26 11.54
N VAL A 115 8.23 9.94 10.99
CA VAL A 115 7.55 10.82 10.03
C VAL A 115 6.99 12.02 10.77
N ASN A 116 7.48 13.21 10.40
CA ASN A 116 6.98 14.47 10.93
C ASN A 116 5.99 15.09 9.93
N ALA A 117 4.70 14.84 10.13
CA ALA A 117 3.62 15.39 9.33
C ALA A 117 2.37 15.55 10.19
N ASP A 118 1.68 16.68 10.06
CA ASP A 118 0.54 17.06 10.92
C ASP A 118 -0.67 16.16 10.78
N ASN A 119 -0.75 15.42 9.67
CA ASN A 119 -1.86 14.51 9.38
C ASN A 119 -1.56 13.04 9.74
N VAL A 120 -0.43 12.75 10.40
CA VAL A 120 0.02 11.38 10.73
C VAL A 120 -0.02 11.13 12.22
N TYR A 121 -0.74 10.08 12.62
CA TYR A 121 -0.87 9.68 14.03
C TYR A 121 -0.50 8.21 14.20
N ASN A 122 0.45 7.93 15.08
CA ASN A 122 0.84 6.57 15.46
C ASN A 122 0.41 6.28 16.89
N ILE A 123 -0.34 5.20 17.10
CA ILE A 123 -0.86 4.80 18.41
C ILE A 123 -0.34 3.40 18.74
N ALA A 124 0.51 3.32 19.76
CA ALA A 124 0.98 2.06 20.30
C ALA A 124 -0.06 1.52 21.29
N ILE A 125 -0.60 0.33 20.99
CA ILE A 125 -1.58 -0.36 21.83
C ILE A 125 -0.86 -1.38 22.72
N ASP A 126 -1.20 -1.39 23.99
CA ASP A 126 -0.71 -2.41 24.92
C ASP A 126 -1.52 -3.70 24.74
N GLY A 127 -1.10 -4.50 23.79
CA GLY A 127 -1.80 -5.68 23.31
C GLY A 127 -1.02 -6.39 22.18
N ASN A 128 -1.73 -7.11 21.33
CA ASN A 128 -1.19 -7.75 20.14
C ASN A 128 -1.81 -7.15 18.86
N PHE A 129 -1.46 -7.73 17.71
CA PHE A 129 -1.97 -7.25 16.41
C PHE A 129 -3.49 -7.44 16.26
N ASP A 130 -4.03 -8.55 16.80
CA ASP A 130 -5.46 -8.83 16.74
C ASP A 130 -6.25 -7.83 17.59
N ASP A 131 -5.71 -7.39 18.73
CA ASP A 131 -6.31 -6.33 19.55
C ASP A 131 -6.39 -5.01 18.79
N CYS A 132 -5.32 -4.65 18.06
CA CYS A 132 -5.33 -3.47 17.20
C CYS A 132 -6.37 -3.60 16.07
N GLN A 133 -6.47 -4.77 15.43
CA GLN A 133 -7.48 -5.03 14.39
C GLN A 133 -8.90 -4.99 14.93
N ALA A 134 -9.15 -5.58 16.10
CA ALA A 134 -10.46 -5.56 16.75
C ALA A 134 -10.92 -4.13 17.04
N LEU A 135 -10.01 -3.28 17.53
CA LEU A 135 -10.29 -1.87 17.78
C LEU A 135 -10.63 -1.13 16.49
N VAL A 136 -9.84 -1.30 15.42
CA VAL A 136 -10.12 -0.68 14.11
C VAL A 136 -11.48 -1.13 13.59
N LYS A 137 -11.80 -2.43 13.64
CA LYS A 137 -13.10 -2.95 13.20
C LYS A 137 -14.25 -2.34 14.01
N LYS A 138 -14.09 -2.24 15.32
CA LYS A 138 -15.11 -1.65 16.20
C LYS A 138 -15.39 -0.19 15.83
N LEU A 139 -14.36 0.61 15.57
CA LEU A 139 -14.51 2.00 15.17
C LEU A 139 -15.15 2.15 13.78
N LEU A 140 -14.85 1.26 12.85
CA LEU A 140 -15.44 1.28 11.49
C LEU A 140 -16.91 0.87 11.47
N VAL A 141 -17.35 0.00 12.40
CA VAL A 141 -18.76 -0.47 12.52
C VAL A 141 -19.62 0.51 13.30
N ASP A 142 -19.04 1.30 14.18
CA ASP A 142 -19.74 2.37 14.90
C ASP A 142 -20.18 3.45 13.90
N LYS A 143 -21.48 3.45 13.58
CA LYS A 143 -22.05 4.32 12.55
C LYS A 143 -21.88 5.80 12.86
N ASP A 144 -22.12 6.20 14.11
CA ASP A 144 -22.07 7.60 14.51
C ASP A 144 -20.62 8.10 14.46
N PHE A 145 -19.69 7.32 14.97
CA PHE A 145 -18.28 7.66 14.94
C PHE A 145 -17.72 7.65 13.51
N ASN A 146 -18.09 6.64 12.70
CA ASN A 146 -17.67 6.53 11.32
C ASN A 146 -18.12 7.72 10.48
N VAL A 147 -19.41 8.07 10.54
CA VAL A 147 -19.97 9.21 9.79
C VAL A 147 -19.36 10.52 10.26
N LYS A 148 -19.23 10.72 11.58
CA LYS A 148 -18.65 11.95 12.15
C LYS A 148 -17.23 12.21 11.69
N HIS A 149 -16.41 11.16 11.54
CA HIS A 149 -15.01 11.27 11.20
C HIS A 149 -14.68 10.87 9.76
N ASN A 150 -15.69 10.49 8.97
CA ASN A 150 -15.56 10.02 7.60
C ASN A 150 -14.45 8.95 7.48
N LEU A 151 -14.62 7.85 8.24
CA LEU A 151 -13.60 6.82 8.37
C LEU A 151 -13.43 5.99 7.11
N ALA A 152 -12.19 5.74 6.75
CA ALA A 152 -11.78 4.78 5.72
C ALA A 152 -10.74 3.81 6.27
N SER A 153 -10.64 2.61 5.72
CA SER A 153 -9.64 1.62 6.13
C SER A 153 -8.72 1.25 4.99
N ILE A 154 -7.44 1.06 5.34
CA ILE A 154 -6.41 0.53 4.43
C ILE A 154 -5.98 -0.84 4.92
N ASN A 155 -6.84 -1.84 4.79
CA ASN A 155 -6.47 -3.22 5.10
C ASN A 155 -5.97 -3.96 3.84
N SER A 156 -5.43 -5.17 4.03
CA SER A 156 -4.84 -5.96 2.94
C SER A 156 -5.84 -6.46 1.89
N ILE A 157 -7.13 -6.54 2.24
CA ILE A 157 -8.21 -6.99 1.34
C ILE A 157 -8.94 -5.83 0.63
N ASN A 158 -8.42 -4.62 0.71
CA ASN A 158 -8.98 -3.49 -0.03
C ASN A 158 -8.81 -3.70 -1.54
N TRP A 159 -9.92 -3.71 -2.29
CA TRP A 159 -9.94 -3.97 -3.74
C TRP A 159 -9.01 -3.05 -4.53
N GLY A 160 -8.93 -1.79 -4.19
CA GLY A 160 -8.00 -0.86 -4.84
C GLY A 160 -6.54 -1.29 -4.67
N ARG A 161 -6.18 -1.83 -3.49
CA ARG A 161 -4.84 -2.40 -3.28
C ARG A 161 -4.61 -3.65 -4.10
N VAL A 162 -5.61 -4.56 -4.15
CA VAL A 162 -5.54 -5.79 -4.96
C VAL A 162 -5.32 -5.41 -6.42
N LEU A 163 -6.17 -4.56 -6.98
CA LEU A 163 -6.12 -4.16 -8.39
C LEU A 163 -4.75 -3.53 -8.76
N ALA A 164 -4.24 -2.64 -7.94
CA ALA A 164 -2.94 -2.02 -8.19
C ALA A 164 -1.76 -3.01 -8.14
N GLN A 165 -1.88 -4.09 -7.35
CA GLN A 165 -0.85 -5.12 -7.26
C GLN A 165 -0.93 -6.19 -8.35
N VAL A 166 -2.10 -6.43 -8.97
CA VAL A 166 -2.23 -7.29 -10.15
C VAL A 166 -1.37 -6.80 -11.31
N VAL A 167 -1.15 -5.49 -11.40
CA VAL A 167 -0.39 -4.87 -12.51
C VAL A 167 1.02 -5.44 -12.66
N TYR A 168 1.76 -5.68 -11.57
CA TYR A 168 3.13 -6.18 -11.69
C TYR A 168 3.18 -7.68 -12.06
N TYR A 169 2.15 -8.46 -11.77
CA TYR A 169 2.02 -9.83 -12.29
C TYR A 169 1.80 -9.83 -13.80
N PHE A 170 0.89 -9.00 -14.29
CA PHE A 170 0.69 -8.82 -15.74
C PHE A 170 1.96 -8.32 -16.44
N TYR A 171 2.61 -7.31 -15.87
CA TYR A 171 3.84 -6.76 -16.44
C TYR A 171 4.92 -7.82 -16.59
N SER A 172 5.20 -8.57 -15.53
CA SER A 172 6.24 -9.62 -15.56
C SER A 172 5.87 -10.77 -16.49
N SER A 173 4.60 -11.19 -16.49
CA SER A 173 4.11 -12.24 -17.41
C SER A 173 4.27 -11.84 -18.86
N LEU A 174 3.81 -10.66 -19.23
CA LEU A 174 3.91 -10.17 -20.62
C LEU A 174 5.36 -10.00 -21.05
N LYS A 175 6.24 -9.55 -20.16
CA LYS A 175 7.67 -9.40 -20.46
C LYS A 175 8.34 -10.74 -20.72
N LEU A 176 8.01 -11.77 -19.97
CA LEU A 176 8.56 -13.12 -20.14
C LEU A 176 7.98 -13.85 -21.36
N LEU A 177 6.66 -13.77 -21.57
CA LEU A 177 6.00 -14.40 -22.72
C LEU A 177 6.51 -13.81 -24.05
N LYS A 178 6.64 -12.49 -24.12
CA LYS A 178 7.10 -11.81 -25.33
C LYS A 178 8.54 -12.20 -25.71
N ASN A 179 9.42 -12.38 -24.73
CA ASN A 179 10.85 -12.59 -24.97
C ASN A 179 11.23 -14.05 -25.22
N ASN A 180 10.45 -15.03 -24.74
CA ASN A 180 10.93 -16.41 -24.63
C ASN A 180 10.02 -17.46 -25.30
N ASN A 181 8.97 -17.06 -26.01
CA ASN A 181 8.02 -18.00 -26.65
C ASN A 181 7.43 -19.06 -25.66
N ARG A 182 7.29 -18.69 -24.38
CA ARG A 182 6.85 -19.58 -23.30
C ARG A 182 5.33 -19.74 -23.31
N GLN A 183 4.86 -20.93 -22.91
CA GLN A 183 3.43 -21.23 -22.84
C GLN A 183 2.84 -21.05 -21.44
N SER A 184 3.67 -21.06 -20.40
CA SER A 184 3.23 -20.92 -19.01
C SER A 184 4.29 -20.23 -18.16
N ILE A 185 3.84 -19.58 -17.08
CA ILE A 185 4.68 -18.94 -16.08
C ILE A 185 4.18 -19.37 -14.71
N ASN A 186 5.11 -19.72 -13.83
CA ASN A 186 4.84 -20.01 -12.42
C ASN A 186 5.38 -18.89 -11.56
N PHE A 187 4.64 -18.49 -10.53
CA PHE A 187 5.06 -17.53 -9.53
C PHE A 187 5.36 -18.22 -8.21
N SER A 188 6.52 -17.93 -7.63
CA SER A 188 6.84 -18.27 -6.25
C SER A 188 6.86 -16.98 -5.44
N VAL A 189 5.93 -16.85 -4.49
CA VAL A 189 5.73 -15.61 -3.73
C VAL A 189 6.00 -15.88 -2.25
N PRO A 190 7.06 -15.29 -1.67
CA PRO A 190 7.26 -15.38 -0.23
C PRO A 190 6.20 -14.53 0.47
N THR A 191 5.37 -15.16 1.32
CA THR A 191 4.25 -14.48 1.94
C THR A 191 4.11 -14.79 3.43
N GLY A 192 3.62 -13.82 4.21
CA GLY A 192 3.25 -13.99 5.61
C GLY A 192 1.74 -14.07 5.78
N ASN A 193 1.03 -12.99 5.48
CA ASN A 193 -0.43 -12.89 5.62
C ASN A 193 -1.16 -12.98 4.28
N PHE A 194 -0.58 -13.60 3.29
CA PHE A 194 -1.10 -13.86 1.95
C PHE A 194 -1.60 -12.62 1.17
N GLY A 195 -1.28 -11.44 1.63
CA GLY A 195 -1.72 -10.20 0.99
C GLY A 195 -1.13 -9.95 -0.40
N ASP A 196 -0.06 -10.61 -0.75
CA ASP A 196 0.65 -10.62 -2.03
C ASP A 196 0.28 -11.83 -2.90
N ALA A 197 0.16 -13.04 -2.32
CA ALA A 197 -0.15 -14.27 -3.03
C ALA A 197 -1.61 -14.39 -3.46
N TYR A 198 -2.55 -13.87 -2.70
CA TYR A 198 -3.99 -13.89 -3.01
C TYR A 198 -4.34 -13.28 -4.39
N ARG A 199 -3.39 -12.63 -5.03
CA ARG A 199 -3.53 -11.95 -6.32
C ARG A 199 -2.91 -12.69 -7.49
N SER A 200 -2.24 -13.81 -7.22
CA SER A 200 -1.57 -14.60 -8.27
C SER A 200 -2.48 -15.63 -8.93
N GLU A 201 -3.66 -15.92 -8.34
CA GLU A 201 -4.60 -16.94 -8.82
C GLU A 201 -5.75 -16.38 -9.68
N GLU A 202 -5.82 -15.06 -9.87
CA GLU A 202 -6.78 -14.38 -10.75
C GLU A 202 -6.08 -13.94 -12.06
#